data_0a8ffe5b8edd1ee3f6b59c0d0990f588
#
_entry.id   0a8ffe5b8edd1ee3f6b59c0d0990f588
#
_cell.length_a   1.000
_cell.length_b   1.000
_cell.length_c   1.000
_cell.angle_alpha   90.00
_cell.angle_beta   90.00
_cell.angle_gamma   90.00
#
_symmetry.space_group_name_H-M   'P 1'
#
loop_
_entity.id
_entity.type
_entity.pdbx_description
1 polymer ?
#
loop_
_entity_poly.entity_id
_entity_poly.type
_entity_poly.pdbx_seq_one_letter_code
_entity_poly.pdbx_strand_id
1 'polypeptide(L)'
;MKTLITFIHFDRPRDCIYRENLDFFLKLGLTDCKNHHFNFVINSETGGGQIPTKSNVSVIKGHNQGYDFGGYKQSIDSVDWESFDRFIFINDTCRGPFIPNYVPKSINWVDMFLNDIDEKVKLVGPTWFNKKFNPWLQNRLGIPKGENTHIQSWCFGLDKIALNLLINNENFNSLHKII
;
A
#
# COMPACT_ATOMS: atom_id res chain seq x y z
N MET A 1 -9.37 14.69 -7.47
CA MET A 1 -8.23 13.80 -7.73
C MET A 1 -8.69 12.37 -7.54
N LYS A 2 -8.29 11.46 -8.42
CA LYS A 2 -8.58 10.04 -8.29
C LYS A 2 -7.47 9.34 -7.52
N THR A 3 -7.85 8.48 -6.59
CA THR A 3 -6.90 7.74 -5.74
C THR A 3 -7.10 6.24 -5.89
N LEU A 4 -6.02 5.52 -6.18
CA LEU A 4 -5.96 4.06 -6.09
C LEU A 4 -5.49 3.67 -4.69
N ILE A 5 -6.27 2.85 -4.00
CA ILE A 5 -5.93 2.28 -2.70
C ILE A 5 -5.74 0.78 -2.87
N THR A 6 -4.53 0.31 -2.68
CA THR A 6 -4.18 -1.11 -2.76
C THR A 6 -4.05 -1.68 -1.37
N PHE A 7 -4.79 -2.74 -1.08
CA PHE A 7 -4.65 -3.53 0.15
C PHE A 7 -4.20 -4.94 -0.19
N ILE A 8 -3.05 -5.36 0.35
CA ILE A 8 -2.54 -6.72 0.16
C ILE A 8 -2.87 -7.57 1.36
N HIS A 9 -3.44 -8.74 1.10
CA HIS A 9 -3.73 -9.73 2.12
C HIS A 9 -3.09 -11.07 1.78
N PHE A 10 -2.43 -11.65 2.77
CA PHE A 10 -1.92 -13.01 2.74
C PHE A 10 -2.47 -13.80 3.92
N ASP A 11 -3.44 -14.68 3.65
CA ASP A 11 -4.08 -15.50 4.68
C ASP A 11 -3.07 -16.51 5.24
N ARG A 12 -2.81 -16.39 6.54
CA ARG A 12 -1.92 -17.29 7.29
C ARG A 12 -2.75 -18.16 8.20
N PRO A 13 -2.85 -19.49 7.95
CA PRO A 13 -3.78 -20.38 8.69
C PRO A 13 -3.60 -20.41 10.21
N ARG A 14 -2.43 -20.00 10.70
CA ARG A 14 -2.08 -20.02 12.14
C ARG A 14 -2.13 -18.65 12.81
N ASP A 15 -2.40 -17.59 12.07
CA ASP A 15 -2.31 -16.22 12.56
C ASP A 15 -3.53 -15.41 12.09
N CYS A 16 -4.54 -15.35 12.97
CA CYS A 16 -5.79 -14.66 12.68
C CYS A 16 -5.67 -13.13 12.60
N ILE A 17 -4.59 -12.54 13.14
CA ILE A 17 -4.44 -11.08 13.22
C ILE A 17 -4.50 -10.40 11.84
N TYR A 18 -3.93 -11.03 10.80
CA TYR A 18 -3.92 -10.49 9.45
C TYR A 18 -5.34 -10.46 8.84
N ARG A 19 -6.12 -11.51 9.11
CA ARG A 19 -7.54 -11.55 8.73
C ARG A 19 -8.35 -10.51 9.48
N GLU A 20 -8.15 -10.38 10.78
CA GLU A 20 -8.80 -9.35 11.59
C GLU A 20 -8.45 -7.94 11.11
N ASN A 21 -7.22 -7.71 10.64
CA ASN A 21 -6.82 -6.42 10.07
C ASN A 21 -7.52 -6.14 8.73
N LEU A 22 -7.67 -7.15 7.88
CA LEU A 22 -8.49 -7.05 6.65
C LEU A 22 -9.95 -6.73 7.01
N ASP A 23 -10.56 -7.48 7.92
CA ASP A 23 -11.95 -7.26 8.34
C ASP A 23 -12.15 -5.85 8.93
N PHE A 24 -11.18 -5.38 9.71
CA PHE A 24 -11.18 -4.02 10.24
C PHE A 24 -11.12 -2.97 9.12
N PHE A 25 -10.25 -3.18 8.13
CA PHE A 25 -10.14 -2.29 6.98
C PHE A 25 -11.41 -2.31 6.13
N LEU A 26 -12.01 -3.47 5.88
CA LEU A 26 -13.27 -3.59 5.14
C LEU A 26 -14.41 -2.84 5.83
N LYS A 27 -14.41 -2.83 7.17
CA LYS A 27 -15.44 -2.15 7.97
C LYS A 27 -15.27 -0.63 8.02
N LEU A 28 -14.04 -0.12 8.10
CA LEU A 28 -13.76 1.29 8.38
C LEU A 28 -12.99 2.01 7.27
N GLY A 29 -12.28 1.28 6.42
CA GLY A 29 -11.41 1.84 5.39
C GLY A 29 -12.11 2.08 4.07
N LEU A 30 -13.16 1.31 3.74
CA LEU A 30 -13.89 1.51 2.49
C LEU A 30 -14.69 2.81 2.53
N THR A 31 -14.54 3.61 1.49
CA THR A 31 -15.30 4.84 1.29
C THR A 31 -16.22 4.70 0.07
N ASP A 32 -17.34 5.39 0.07
CA ASP A 32 -18.26 5.46 -1.07
C ASP A 32 -17.91 6.63 -2.03
N CYS A 33 -16.70 7.21 -1.88
CA CYS A 33 -16.23 8.30 -2.74
C CYS A 33 -15.96 7.76 -4.15
N LYS A 34 -16.57 8.36 -5.15
CA LYS A 34 -16.42 7.98 -6.58
C LYS A 34 -14.98 8.13 -7.10
N ASN A 35 -14.19 8.94 -6.42
CA ASN A 35 -12.79 9.16 -6.76
C ASN A 35 -11.82 8.18 -6.10
N HIS A 36 -12.32 7.28 -5.25
CA HIS A 36 -11.50 6.25 -4.58
C HIS A 36 -11.79 4.89 -5.21
N HIS A 37 -10.73 4.23 -5.66
CA HIS A 37 -10.79 2.87 -6.16
C HIS A 37 -9.93 1.96 -5.27
N PHE A 38 -10.51 0.86 -4.82
CA PHE A 38 -9.88 -0.10 -3.92
C PHE A 38 -9.52 -1.37 -4.67
N ASN A 39 -8.24 -1.70 -4.72
CA ASN A 39 -7.74 -2.96 -5.22
C ASN A 39 -7.31 -3.85 -4.04
N PHE A 40 -7.96 -4.99 -3.89
CA PHE A 40 -7.54 -6.02 -2.94
C PHE A 40 -6.74 -7.09 -3.66
N VAL A 41 -5.47 -7.22 -3.32
CA VAL A 41 -4.59 -8.29 -3.82
C VAL A 41 -4.56 -9.40 -2.78
N ILE A 42 -5.17 -10.54 -3.12
CA ILE A 42 -5.29 -11.68 -2.23
C ILE A 42 -4.27 -12.74 -2.65
N ASN A 43 -3.20 -12.83 -1.87
CA ASN A 43 -2.06 -13.72 -2.11
C ASN A 43 -2.24 -15.12 -1.46
N SER A 44 -3.46 -15.59 -1.33
CA SER A 44 -3.78 -16.88 -0.74
C SER A 44 -4.86 -17.61 -1.53
N GLU A 45 -4.87 -18.93 -1.47
CA GLU A 45 -5.88 -19.74 -2.18
C GLU A 45 -7.29 -19.59 -1.60
N THR A 46 -7.39 -19.35 -0.30
CA THR A 46 -8.64 -19.39 0.48
C THR A 46 -9.07 -18.03 1.03
N GLY A 47 -8.26 -16.97 0.88
CA GLY A 47 -8.52 -15.66 1.45
C GLY A 47 -9.42 -14.76 0.59
N GLY A 48 -9.99 -13.72 1.20
CA GLY A 48 -10.72 -12.66 0.50
C GLY A 48 -12.23 -12.88 0.34
N GLY A 49 -12.79 -13.95 0.89
CA GLY A 49 -14.20 -14.31 0.72
C GLY A 49 -15.25 -13.33 1.27
N GLN A 50 -14.86 -12.25 1.93
CA GLN A 50 -15.77 -11.25 2.51
C GLN A 50 -15.63 -9.85 1.90
N ILE A 51 -14.82 -9.71 0.86
CA ILE A 51 -14.65 -8.40 0.22
C ILE A 51 -15.94 -8.05 -0.52
N PRO A 52 -16.54 -6.89 -0.22
CA PRO A 52 -17.84 -6.54 -0.80
C PRO A 52 -17.73 -6.24 -2.29
N THR A 53 -18.70 -6.67 -3.05
CA THR A 53 -18.83 -6.31 -4.46
C THR A 53 -19.38 -4.89 -4.57
N LYS A 54 -18.54 -3.95 -4.96
CA LYS A 54 -18.88 -2.53 -5.20
C LYS A 54 -18.25 -2.06 -6.50
N SER A 55 -18.81 -1.03 -7.12
CA SER A 55 -18.29 -0.48 -8.39
C SER A 55 -16.89 0.10 -8.31
N ASN A 56 -16.46 0.48 -7.11
CA ASN A 56 -15.13 1.02 -6.82
C ASN A 56 -14.21 0.04 -6.08
N VAL A 57 -14.55 -1.25 -6.08
CA VAL A 57 -13.76 -2.32 -5.44
C VAL A 57 -13.43 -3.39 -6.46
N SER A 58 -12.17 -3.73 -6.57
CA SER A 58 -11.66 -4.84 -7.38
C SER A 58 -10.90 -5.83 -6.50
N VAL A 59 -10.99 -7.11 -6.84
CA VAL A 59 -10.25 -8.18 -6.16
C VAL A 59 -9.37 -8.88 -7.18
N ILE A 60 -8.09 -8.98 -6.86
CA ILE A 60 -7.07 -9.60 -7.69
C ILE A 60 -6.57 -10.83 -6.95
N LYS A 61 -6.62 -11.99 -7.61
CA LYS A 61 -5.94 -13.19 -7.10
C LYS A 61 -4.46 -13.03 -7.37
N GLY A 62 -3.69 -12.77 -6.31
CA GLY A 62 -2.26 -12.52 -6.38
C GLY A 62 -1.42 -13.79 -6.28
N HIS A 63 -0.13 -13.60 -6.54
CA HIS A 63 0.89 -14.64 -6.38
C HIS A 63 1.88 -14.13 -5.35
N ASN A 64 2.00 -14.68 -4.19
CA ASN A 64 2.85 -14.19 -3.10
C ASN A 64 4.37 -14.17 -3.48
N GLN A 65 4.69 -13.56 -4.62
CA GLN A 65 6.04 -13.33 -5.12
C GLN A 65 6.42 -11.87 -4.92
N GLY A 66 7.65 -11.62 -4.41
CA GLY A 66 8.15 -10.26 -4.18
C GLY A 66 7.54 -9.56 -2.97
N TYR A 67 6.91 -10.32 -2.07
CA TYR A 67 6.31 -9.80 -0.82
C TYR A 67 5.36 -8.61 -1.07
N ASP A 68 5.41 -7.57 -0.23
CA ASP A 68 4.55 -6.38 -0.33
C ASP A 68 4.68 -5.69 -1.69
N PHE A 69 5.89 -5.42 -2.14
CA PHE A 69 6.11 -4.72 -3.41
C PHE A 69 5.66 -5.54 -4.62
N GLY A 70 5.76 -6.87 -4.56
CA GLY A 70 5.22 -7.75 -5.59
C GLY A 70 3.70 -7.63 -5.71
N GLY A 71 2.99 -7.59 -4.58
CA GLY A 71 1.56 -7.36 -4.55
C GLY A 71 1.17 -5.95 -5.01
N TYR A 72 1.93 -4.92 -4.63
CA TYR A 72 1.71 -3.55 -5.11
C TYR A 72 1.86 -3.46 -6.63
N LYS A 73 2.89 -4.11 -7.17
CA LYS A 73 3.09 -4.18 -8.63
C LYS A 73 1.91 -4.88 -9.32
N GLN A 74 1.42 -6.01 -8.81
CA GLN A 74 0.26 -6.70 -9.35
C GLN A 74 -0.98 -5.79 -9.39
N SER A 75 -1.20 -4.99 -8.35
CA SER A 75 -2.28 -4.01 -8.32
C SER A 75 -2.12 -2.93 -9.40
N ILE A 76 -0.93 -2.37 -9.55
CA ILE A 76 -0.63 -1.35 -10.56
C ILE A 76 -0.84 -1.92 -11.97
N ASP A 77 -0.32 -3.11 -12.24
CA ASP A 77 -0.41 -3.78 -13.55
C ASP A 77 -1.85 -4.16 -13.93
N SER A 78 -2.77 -4.26 -12.96
CA SER A 78 -4.17 -4.65 -13.18
C SER A 78 -5.09 -3.50 -13.59
N VAL A 79 -4.62 -2.26 -13.55
CA VAL A 79 -5.39 -1.05 -13.83
C VAL A 79 -4.64 -0.13 -14.78
N ASP A 80 -5.38 0.76 -15.44
CA ASP A 80 -4.78 1.94 -16.06
C ASP A 80 -4.38 2.94 -14.96
N TRP A 81 -3.18 2.74 -14.38
CA TRP A 81 -2.69 3.56 -13.28
C TRP A 81 -2.49 5.03 -13.68
N GLU A 82 -2.31 5.32 -14.95
CA GLU A 82 -2.18 6.68 -15.45
C GLU A 82 -3.47 7.49 -15.27
N SER A 83 -4.61 6.83 -15.11
CA SER A 83 -5.91 7.46 -14.83
C SER A 83 -6.05 7.95 -13.38
N PHE A 84 -5.10 7.61 -12.49
CA PHE A 84 -5.09 8.02 -11.10
C PHE A 84 -4.05 9.12 -10.83
N ASP A 85 -4.34 9.96 -9.84
CA ASP A 85 -3.46 11.07 -9.42
C ASP A 85 -2.61 10.70 -8.20
N ARG A 86 -3.17 9.85 -7.31
CA ARG A 86 -2.59 9.48 -6.02
C ARG A 86 -2.76 7.99 -5.75
N PHE A 87 -1.90 7.44 -4.91
CA PHE A 87 -1.83 6.02 -4.61
C PHE A 87 -1.58 5.80 -3.13
N ILE A 88 -2.28 4.85 -2.53
CA ILE A 88 -2.03 4.37 -1.17
C ILE A 88 -1.79 2.87 -1.26
N PHE A 89 -0.70 2.41 -0.64
CA PHE A 89 -0.33 1.01 -0.54
C PHE A 89 -0.33 0.58 0.91
N ILE A 90 -1.06 -0.50 1.21
CA ILE A 90 -1.26 -1.03 2.55
C ILE A 90 -1.13 -2.54 2.49
N ASN A 91 -0.47 -3.15 3.46
CA ASN A 91 -0.53 -4.58 3.66
C ASN A 91 -1.28 -4.94 4.96
N ASP A 92 -1.61 -6.20 5.13
CA ASP A 92 -2.40 -6.72 6.24
C ASP A 92 -1.69 -6.75 7.61
N THR A 93 -0.40 -6.33 7.67
CA THR A 93 0.26 -6.09 8.96
C THR A 93 -0.18 -4.77 9.59
N CYS A 94 -0.80 -3.89 8.80
CA CYS A 94 -1.35 -2.62 9.24
C CYS A 94 -2.80 -2.78 9.70
N ARG A 95 -3.11 -2.28 10.90
CA ARG A 95 -4.48 -2.14 11.40
C ARG A 95 -4.91 -0.69 11.32
N GLY A 96 -5.98 -0.41 10.62
CA GLY A 96 -6.51 0.95 10.43
C GLY A 96 -7.58 0.97 9.33
N PRO A 97 -8.07 2.16 8.97
CA PRO A 97 -7.73 3.47 9.54
C PRO A 97 -8.33 3.72 10.92
N PHE A 98 -7.61 4.45 11.77
CA PHE A 98 -8.14 4.95 13.05
C PHE A 98 -8.42 6.45 12.92
N ILE A 99 -9.70 6.81 12.80
CA ILE A 99 -10.12 8.21 12.68
C ILE A 99 -10.62 8.66 14.04
N PRO A 100 -10.01 9.70 14.64
CA PRO A 100 -10.50 10.25 15.90
C PRO A 100 -11.93 10.78 15.79
N ASN A 101 -12.71 10.60 16.84
CA ASN A 101 -14.13 10.99 16.87
C ASN A 101 -14.38 12.49 16.66
N TYR A 102 -13.38 13.35 16.89
CA TYR A 102 -13.47 14.79 16.67
C TYR A 102 -13.30 15.20 15.20
N VAL A 103 -12.88 14.27 14.34
CA VAL A 103 -12.78 14.54 12.90
C VAL A 103 -14.17 14.59 12.28
N PRO A 104 -14.52 15.68 11.57
CA PRO A 104 -15.82 15.78 10.89
C PRO A 104 -16.03 14.61 9.92
N LYS A 105 -17.24 14.06 9.91
CA LYS A 105 -17.62 12.94 9.02
C LYS A 105 -17.51 13.27 7.52
N SER A 106 -17.46 14.54 7.17
CA SER A 106 -17.23 15.01 5.80
C SER A 106 -15.79 14.81 5.33
N ILE A 107 -14.85 14.58 6.26
CA ILE A 107 -13.44 14.33 5.96
C ILE A 107 -13.21 12.82 5.99
N ASN A 108 -12.77 12.26 4.86
CA ASN A 108 -12.41 10.85 4.81
C ASN A 108 -10.90 10.64 5.10
N TRP A 109 -10.56 9.44 5.54
CA TRP A 109 -9.19 9.12 5.92
C TRP A 109 -8.20 9.18 4.76
N VAL A 110 -8.64 8.89 3.53
CA VAL A 110 -7.79 8.90 2.32
C VAL A 110 -7.26 10.31 2.07
N ASP A 111 -8.16 11.31 2.12
CA ASP A 111 -7.76 12.69 1.93
C ASP A 111 -6.88 13.18 3.08
N MET A 112 -7.19 12.79 4.33
CA MET A 112 -6.33 13.11 5.49
C MET A 112 -4.92 12.52 5.34
N PHE A 113 -4.83 11.27 4.92
CA PHE A 113 -3.55 10.57 4.78
C PHE A 113 -2.66 11.17 3.70
N LEU A 114 -3.27 11.68 2.63
CA LEU A 114 -2.58 12.26 1.47
C LEU A 114 -2.48 13.79 1.53
N ASN A 115 -2.95 14.43 2.62
CA ASN A 115 -3.03 15.88 2.73
C ASN A 115 -1.67 16.60 2.56
N ASP A 116 -0.61 15.96 3.02
CA ASP A 116 0.72 16.55 2.98
C ASP A 116 1.46 16.35 1.64
N ILE A 117 0.84 15.64 0.69
CA ILE A 117 1.39 15.51 -0.67
C ILE A 117 1.14 16.80 -1.45
N ASP A 118 2.25 17.45 -1.85
CA ASP A 118 2.28 18.71 -2.58
C ASP A 118 3.37 18.71 -3.67
N GLU A 119 3.82 19.90 -4.08
CA GLU A 119 4.90 20.06 -5.07
C GLU A 119 6.27 19.56 -4.56
N LYS A 120 6.49 19.52 -3.25
CA LYS A 120 7.76 19.14 -2.61
C LYS A 120 7.70 17.75 -2.00
N VAL A 121 6.59 17.43 -1.34
CA VAL A 121 6.37 16.15 -0.66
C VAL A 121 5.68 15.19 -1.61
N LYS A 122 6.37 14.13 -2.02
CA LYS A 122 5.91 13.14 -3.00
C LYS A 122 5.57 11.78 -2.39
N LEU A 123 5.90 11.59 -1.11
CA LEU A 123 5.72 10.34 -0.39
C LEU A 123 5.36 10.64 1.06
N VAL A 124 4.32 10.01 1.56
CA VAL A 124 3.85 10.09 2.95
C VAL A 124 3.67 8.71 3.56
N GLY A 125 3.74 8.61 4.86
CA GLY A 125 3.47 7.37 5.58
C GLY A 125 3.28 7.62 7.08
N PRO A 126 2.62 6.69 7.80
CA PRO A 126 2.31 6.89 9.22
C PRO A 126 3.55 6.76 10.11
N THR A 127 4.59 6.10 9.60
CA THR A 127 5.85 5.93 10.33
C THR A 127 7.03 6.03 9.37
N TRP A 128 8.09 6.63 9.87
CA TRP A 128 9.38 6.63 9.23
C TRP A 128 10.41 5.96 10.15
N PHE A 129 11.40 5.34 9.54
CA PHE A 129 12.42 4.61 10.26
C PHE A 129 13.78 5.26 9.99
N ASN A 130 14.47 5.65 11.05
CA ASN A 130 15.82 6.18 10.97
C ASN A 130 16.75 5.27 11.78
N LYS A 131 17.32 4.28 11.13
CA LYS A 131 18.31 3.39 11.74
C LYS A 131 19.54 3.35 10.87
N LYS A 132 20.72 3.52 11.47
CA LYS A 132 21.96 3.20 10.80
C LYS A 132 21.96 1.70 10.50
N PHE A 133 21.91 1.35 9.23
CA PHE A 133 22.09 -0.04 8.85
C PHE A 133 23.47 -0.55 9.28
N ASN A 134 23.52 -1.84 9.64
CA ASN A 134 24.79 -2.51 9.86
C ASN A 134 25.68 -2.32 8.62
N PRO A 135 26.96 -1.90 8.76
CA PRO A 135 27.86 -1.67 7.63
C PRO A 135 27.98 -2.85 6.66
N TRP A 136 27.90 -4.07 7.18
CA TRP A 136 27.89 -5.28 6.37
C TRP A 136 26.65 -5.37 5.46
N LEU A 137 25.47 -5.04 5.98
CA LEU A 137 24.23 -5.04 5.21
C LEU A 137 24.23 -3.91 4.16
N GLN A 138 24.75 -2.75 4.51
CA GLN A 138 24.91 -1.63 3.57
C GLN A 138 25.79 -2.01 2.37
N ASN A 139 26.94 -2.65 2.64
CA ASN A 139 27.84 -3.09 1.58
C ASN A 139 27.22 -4.16 0.70
N ARG A 140 26.47 -5.12 1.30
CA ARG A 140 25.83 -6.21 0.56
C ARG A 140 24.68 -5.74 -0.33
N LEU A 141 23.94 -4.72 0.11
CA LEU A 141 22.79 -4.18 -0.62
C LEU A 141 23.13 -2.97 -1.51
N GLY A 142 24.41 -2.54 -1.52
CA GLY A 142 24.83 -1.35 -2.27
C GLY A 142 24.21 -0.05 -1.77
N ILE A 143 23.75 -0.01 -0.51
CA ILE A 143 23.10 1.17 0.06
C ILE A 143 24.17 2.20 0.42
N PRO A 144 24.05 3.48 -0.02
CA PRO A 144 25.00 4.52 0.34
C PRO A 144 25.19 4.65 1.85
N LYS A 145 26.43 4.91 2.28
CA LYS A 145 26.72 5.23 3.67
C LYS A 145 26.04 6.56 4.03
N GLY A 146 25.08 6.52 4.94
CA GLY A 146 24.35 7.71 5.36
C GLY A 146 23.21 7.39 6.31
N GLU A 147 22.39 8.38 6.57
CA GLU A 147 21.13 8.19 7.30
C GLU A 147 20.13 7.49 6.41
N ASN A 148 19.76 6.26 6.78
CA ASN A 148 18.77 5.49 6.05
C ASN A 148 17.39 5.78 6.63
N THR A 149 16.91 6.97 6.38
CA THR A 149 15.53 7.34 6.69
C THR A 149 14.63 6.83 5.56
N HIS A 150 13.66 6.00 5.91
CA HIS A 150 12.68 5.51 4.94
C HIS A 150 11.31 5.35 5.56
N ILE A 151 10.29 5.50 4.76
CA ILE A 151 8.91 5.16 5.11
C ILE A 151 8.78 3.63 5.00
N GLN A 152 8.10 3.03 5.98
CA GLN A 152 7.95 1.58 6.01
C GLN A 152 6.96 1.09 4.94
N SER A 153 7.27 -0.05 4.33
CA SER A 153 6.52 -0.61 3.19
C SER A 153 5.09 -1.04 3.52
N TRP A 154 4.74 -1.22 4.79
CA TRP A 154 3.43 -1.71 5.19
C TRP A 154 2.28 -0.71 5.03
N CYS A 155 2.57 0.60 4.97
CA CYS A 155 1.58 1.64 4.65
C CYS A 155 2.28 2.90 4.17
N PHE A 156 1.99 3.34 2.95
CA PHE A 156 2.49 4.61 2.42
C PHE A 156 1.58 5.13 1.30
N GLY A 157 1.63 6.44 1.10
CA GLY A 157 0.95 7.12 0.00
C GLY A 157 1.92 7.93 -0.83
N LEU A 158 1.65 8.05 -2.12
CA LEU A 158 2.47 8.82 -3.05
C LEU A 158 1.63 9.41 -4.20
N ASP A 159 2.19 10.40 -4.87
CA ASP A 159 1.60 10.94 -6.08
C ASP A 159 2.05 10.18 -7.34
N LYS A 160 1.49 10.56 -8.48
CA LYS A 160 1.79 9.98 -9.78
C LYS A 160 3.27 10.14 -10.17
N ILE A 161 3.93 11.22 -9.77
CA ILE A 161 5.35 11.46 -10.07
C ILE A 161 6.21 10.44 -9.33
N ALA A 162 5.97 10.27 -8.03
CA ALA A 162 6.71 9.29 -7.24
C ALA A 162 6.42 7.85 -7.68
N LEU A 163 5.17 7.53 -8.03
CA LEU A 163 4.86 6.22 -8.59
C LEU A 163 5.64 5.96 -9.88
N ASN A 164 5.68 6.92 -10.80
CA ASN A 164 6.42 6.77 -12.05
C ASN A 164 7.91 6.51 -11.82
N LEU A 165 8.52 7.18 -10.85
CA LEU A 165 9.90 6.90 -10.44
C LEU A 165 10.07 5.48 -9.88
N LEU A 166 9.09 5.01 -9.09
CA LEU A 166 9.11 3.68 -8.50
C LEU A 166 9.01 2.59 -9.57
N ILE A 167 8.04 2.70 -10.50
CA ILE A 167 7.82 1.68 -11.54
C ILE A 167 8.94 1.65 -12.60
N ASN A 168 9.64 2.75 -12.79
CA ASN A 168 10.80 2.80 -13.70
C ASN A 168 12.10 2.31 -13.04
N ASN A 169 12.07 1.97 -11.76
CA ASN A 169 13.21 1.38 -11.09
C ASN A 169 13.36 -0.11 -11.46
N GLU A 170 14.55 -0.51 -11.93
CA GLU A 170 14.82 -1.88 -12.37
C GLU A 170 14.58 -2.91 -11.25
N ASN A 171 14.89 -2.56 -10.01
CA ASN A 171 14.66 -3.45 -8.87
C ASN A 171 13.16 -3.68 -8.63
N PHE A 172 12.32 -2.66 -8.77
CA PHE A 172 10.87 -2.81 -8.66
C PHE A 172 10.32 -3.70 -9.79
N ASN A 173 10.80 -3.50 -11.01
CA ASN A 173 10.36 -4.29 -12.16
C ASN A 173 10.87 -5.74 -12.13
N SER A 174 11.94 -6.03 -11.40
CA SER A 174 12.50 -7.39 -11.29
C SER A 174 11.93 -8.20 -10.11
N LEU A 175 11.05 -7.64 -9.29
CA LEU A 175 10.51 -8.31 -8.09
C LEU A 175 9.79 -9.64 -8.39
N HIS A 176 9.26 -9.81 -9.59
CA HIS A 176 8.68 -11.08 -10.05
C HIS A 176 9.72 -12.14 -10.46
N LYS A 177 11.01 -11.77 -10.51
CA LYS A 177 12.12 -12.66 -10.87
C LYS A 177 12.92 -13.16 -9.67
N ILE A 178 12.64 -12.60 -8.48
CA ILE A 178 13.30 -13.02 -7.23
C ILE A 178 12.52 -14.21 -6.68
N ILE A 179 12.89 -15.39 -7.14
CA ILE A 179 12.48 -16.68 -6.59
C ILE A 179 13.51 -17.11 -5.56
#